data_903168b520d845ceced00106911a5a88
#
_entry.id   903168b520d845ceced00106911a5a88
#
_cell.length_a   1.000
_cell.length_b   1.000
_cell.length_c   1.000
_cell.angle_alpha   90.00
_cell.angle_beta   90.00
_cell.angle_gamma   90.00
#
_symmetry.space_group_name_H-M   'P 1'
#
loop_
_entity.id
_entity.type
_entity.pdbx_description
1 polymer ?
#
loop_
_entity_poly.entity_id
_entity_poly.type
_entity_poly.pdbx_seq_one_letter_code
_entity_poly.pdbx_strand_id
1 'polypeptide(L)'
;MGLVIALMAMFVAAVPLSSDTLRQRIVKTLSEKLDSDVELGDMRLRVFPRLRVEGANLRVRRRGMDDYPPLIAIKSFHVEANLIGLWRKHVDHVRLDGLDINIPPSQVRERQKTLAAGRDRPEGNDRKSEADRNEAANDPLKAGGVVIDRTDTNDARLIIVPFENDKEPKVWAIHNLQMRGLGSLQPWPFKATLTNGVPPGEIDVTGTFGPWHRDEPGDTPLEGAFNFAKADLGVFKGISGTLSSHGYFGGTLAELDANGETDTPDFTITVGGHPFPLHVKYQALIDGTNGDTRLKVIDAWFLNSYLHATGAVLDAPKGQHGRTVTLDVAMDQSRIEDIMRMAVKTASPPMAGALQLNTKFLLPPGESDVADRLRLDGRFRIAKARFTNYDVQGKIEELSKRGRGKTGEPATDRVASDFQGRFKLADGRLALPEVTFAVPGARVELAGVYALKAETLDFKGQLLLDAKISQTTTGFKSLLLKVVDPLFAQKDGSGSAIPIKISGSRNAPDFGLDVRRVFKRGD
;
A
#
# COMPACT_ATOMS: atom_id res chain seq x y z
N MET A 1 -19.49 4.02 22.68
CA MET A 1 -18.95 3.29 23.85
C MET A 1 -19.03 4.13 25.12
N GLY A 2 -18.48 5.36 25.18
CA GLY A 2 -18.57 6.24 26.36
C GLY A 2 -19.99 6.46 26.86
N LEU A 3 -20.97 6.58 25.94
CA LEU A 3 -22.37 6.75 26.27
C LEU A 3 -22.96 5.54 27.05
N VAL A 4 -22.57 4.32 26.69
CA VAL A 4 -23.01 3.07 27.36
C VAL A 4 -22.55 3.04 28.80
N ILE A 5 -21.27 3.34 29.01
CA ILE A 5 -20.64 3.30 30.36
C ILE A 5 -21.11 4.48 31.19
N ALA A 6 -21.27 5.63 30.57
CA ALA A 6 -21.77 6.85 31.19
C ALA A 6 -23.23 6.71 31.67
N LEU A 7 -24.09 6.08 30.88
CA LEU A 7 -25.45 5.76 31.26
C LEU A 7 -25.52 4.75 32.38
N MET A 8 -24.64 3.74 32.40
CA MET A 8 -24.49 2.83 33.56
C MET A 8 -24.20 3.57 34.85
N ALA A 9 -23.22 4.48 34.85
CA ALA A 9 -22.84 5.23 36.06
C ALA A 9 -23.96 6.15 36.58
N MET A 10 -24.74 6.78 35.69
CA MET A 10 -25.85 7.66 36.03
C MET A 10 -27.01 6.90 36.67
N PHE A 11 -27.30 5.68 36.24
CA PHE A 11 -28.37 4.84 36.78
C PHE A 11 -28.06 4.29 38.18
N VAL A 12 -26.80 3.99 38.45
CA VAL A 12 -26.34 3.48 39.74
C VAL A 12 -26.61 4.46 40.89
N ALA A 13 -26.57 5.77 40.61
CA ALA A 13 -26.84 6.81 41.63
C ALA A 13 -28.31 6.97 42.01
N ALA A 14 -29.26 6.41 41.26
CA ALA A 14 -30.69 6.70 41.39
C ALA A 14 -31.57 5.55 41.95
N VAL A 15 -31.02 4.36 42.30
CA VAL A 15 -31.83 3.16 42.58
C VAL A 15 -31.43 2.43 43.88
N PRO A 16 -32.41 1.90 44.66
CA PRO A 16 -32.14 1.03 45.80
C PRO A 16 -31.65 -0.36 45.38
N LEU A 17 -30.72 -0.83 46.06
CA LEU A 17 -29.59 -1.75 46.03
C LEU A 17 -29.87 -3.26 45.88
N SER A 18 -30.62 -3.73 44.89
CA SER A 18 -30.45 -5.13 44.49
C SER A 18 -29.72 -5.17 43.13
N SER A 19 -28.61 -5.92 43.02
CA SER A 19 -27.77 -5.97 41.80
C SER A 19 -28.55 -6.42 40.57
N ASP A 20 -29.52 -7.29 40.68
CA ASP A 20 -30.31 -7.82 39.56
C ASP A 20 -31.32 -6.80 39.00
N THR A 21 -32.02 -6.06 39.84
CA THR A 21 -32.95 -5.01 39.39
C THR A 21 -32.20 -3.88 38.68
N LEU A 22 -31.04 -3.52 39.19
CA LEU A 22 -30.18 -2.52 38.58
C LEU A 22 -29.64 -3.00 37.20
N ARG A 23 -29.16 -4.24 37.13
CA ARG A 23 -28.72 -4.87 35.90
C ARG A 23 -29.79 -4.85 34.82
N GLN A 24 -31.00 -5.29 35.13
CA GLN A 24 -32.12 -5.32 34.18
C GLN A 24 -32.49 -3.91 33.68
N ARG A 25 -32.49 -2.89 34.57
CA ARG A 25 -32.75 -1.51 34.17
C ARG A 25 -31.66 -0.96 33.28
N ILE A 26 -30.38 -1.23 33.60
CA ILE A 26 -29.24 -0.83 32.76
C ILE A 26 -29.36 -1.46 31.35
N VAL A 27 -29.57 -2.77 31.28
CA VAL A 27 -29.77 -3.49 30.02
C VAL A 27 -30.91 -2.88 29.21
N LYS A 28 -32.09 -2.69 29.83
CA LYS A 28 -33.25 -2.11 29.16
C LYS A 28 -32.97 -0.70 28.60
N THR A 29 -32.41 0.18 29.45
CA THR A 29 -32.11 1.58 29.02
C THR A 29 -31.04 1.65 27.95
N LEU A 30 -30.01 0.82 28.03
CA LEU A 30 -28.98 0.74 27.00
C LEU A 30 -29.54 0.21 25.69
N SER A 31 -30.40 -0.83 25.76
CA SER A 31 -31.04 -1.40 24.58
C SER A 31 -31.96 -0.39 23.89
N GLU A 32 -32.71 0.41 24.64
CA GLU A 32 -33.60 1.46 24.11
C GLU A 32 -32.79 2.63 23.51
N LYS A 33 -31.75 3.12 24.24
CA LYS A 33 -30.97 4.27 23.79
C LYS A 33 -30.01 3.99 22.64
N LEU A 34 -29.51 2.76 22.53
CA LEU A 34 -28.56 2.36 21.47
C LEU A 34 -29.26 1.71 20.27
N ASP A 35 -30.59 1.49 20.36
CA ASP A 35 -31.34 0.67 19.40
C ASP A 35 -30.63 -0.66 19.11
N SER A 36 -30.18 -1.33 20.15
CA SER A 36 -29.34 -2.53 20.11
C SER A 36 -29.76 -3.51 21.19
N ASP A 37 -29.52 -4.77 20.96
CA ASP A 37 -29.69 -5.80 21.99
C ASP A 37 -28.44 -5.82 22.87
N VAL A 38 -28.66 -5.61 24.18
CA VAL A 38 -27.58 -5.51 25.16
C VAL A 38 -27.66 -6.70 26.10
N GLU A 39 -26.59 -7.45 26.20
CA GLU A 39 -26.38 -8.51 27.17
C GLU A 39 -25.36 -8.05 28.20
N LEU A 40 -25.65 -8.29 29.48
CA LEU A 40 -24.75 -7.99 30.59
C LEU A 40 -24.74 -9.18 31.55
N GLY A 41 -23.56 -9.72 31.80
CA GLY A 41 -23.35 -10.79 32.76
C GLY A 41 -23.39 -10.30 34.22
N ASP A 42 -22.52 -10.83 35.03
CA ASP A 42 -22.46 -10.48 36.46
C ASP A 42 -22.07 -9.02 36.64
N MET A 43 -22.73 -8.38 37.62
CA MET A 43 -22.45 -7.01 38.00
C MET A 43 -22.42 -6.89 39.54
N ARG A 44 -21.42 -6.15 40.03
CA ARG A 44 -21.27 -5.83 41.46
C ARG A 44 -21.21 -4.33 41.64
N LEU A 45 -21.94 -3.85 42.66
CA LEU A 45 -21.97 -2.45 43.02
C LEU A 45 -21.44 -2.28 44.44
N ARG A 46 -20.50 -1.33 44.61
CA ARG A 46 -20.03 -0.84 45.93
C ARG A 46 -20.21 0.68 45.95
N VAL A 47 -20.84 1.18 47.01
CA VAL A 47 -21.22 2.60 47.09
C VAL A 47 -20.27 3.41 47.96
N PHE A 48 -19.61 2.79 48.94
CA PHE A 48 -18.74 3.50 49.87
C PHE A 48 -17.32 2.92 49.90
N PRO A 49 -16.24 3.75 49.99
CA PRO A 49 -16.20 5.21 50.09
C PRO A 49 -16.37 5.94 48.76
N ARG A 50 -16.24 5.25 47.61
CA ARG A 50 -16.51 5.71 46.25
C ARG A 50 -17.44 4.73 45.55
N LEU A 51 -18.24 5.25 44.66
CA LEU A 51 -19.04 4.39 43.81
C LEU A 51 -18.16 3.57 42.90
N ARG A 52 -18.27 2.26 42.94
CA ARG A 52 -17.59 1.32 42.05
C ARG A 52 -18.59 0.35 41.47
N VAL A 53 -18.53 0.22 40.14
CA VAL A 53 -19.29 -0.77 39.38
C VAL A 53 -18.31 -1.69 38.69
N GLU A 54 -18.37 -2.95 38.98
CA GLU A 54 -17.60 -4.00 38.31
C GLU A 54 -18.59 -4.89 37.58
N GLY A 55 -18.27 -5.22 36.32
CA GLY A 55 -19.10 -6.13 35.55
C GLY A 55 -18.32 -6.92 34.52
N ALA A 56 -18.97 -7.96 34.01
CA ALA A 56 -18.36 -8.85 33.04
C ALA A 56 -19.33 -9.17 31.88
N ASN A 57 -18.77 -9.59 30.75
CA ASN A 57 -19.51 -10.08 29.58
C ASN A 57 -20.57 -9.09 29.07
N LEU A 58 -20.20 -7.83 28.89
CA LEU A 58 -21.05 -6.86 28.21
C LEU A 58 -20.95 -7.05 26.71
N ARG A 59 -22.07 -7.28 26.04
CA ARG A 59 -22.19 -7.39 24.59
C ARG A 59 -23.26 -6.45 24.10
N VAL A 60 -22.95 -5.72 23.03
CA VAL A 60 -23.88 -4.84 22.34
C VAL A 60 -24.01 -5.31 20.91
N ARG A 61 -25.17 -5.83 20.57
CA ARG A 61 -25.50 -6.34 19.23
C ARG A 61 -26.54 -5.43 18.59
N ARG A 62 -26.31 -5.02 17.37
CA ARG A 62 -27.30 -4.24 16.63
C ARG A 62 -28.46 -5.13 16.20
N ARG A 63 -29.68 -4.65 16.37
CA ARG A 63 -30.89 -5.39 15.98
C ARG A 63 -30.89 -5.73 14.49
N GLY A 64 -31.23 -6.97 14.16
CA GLY A 64 -31.24 -7.47 12.77
C GLY A 64 -29.87 -7.76 12.19
N MET A 65 -28.83 -7.92 13.04
CA MET A 65 -27.49 -8.36 12.65
C MET A 65 -27.05 -9.62 13.41
N ASP A 66 -27.92 -10.60 13.48
CA ASP A 66 -27.65 -11.84 14.25
C ASP A 66 -26.54 -12.69 13.65
N ASP A 67 -26.34 -12.60 12.33
CA ASP A 67 -25.29 -13.32 11.60
C ASP A 67 -23.88 -12.68 11.78
N TYR A 68 -23.79 -11.51 12.38
CA TYR A 68 -22.52 -10.82 12.60
C TYR A 68 -22.13 -10.82 14.09
N PRO A 69 -20.82 -10.74 14.42
CA PRO A 69 -20.37 -10.59 15.80
C PRO A 69 -20.95 -9.31 16.42
N PRO A 70 -21.08 -9.25 17.77
CA PRO A 70 -21.58 -8.05 18.44
C PRO A 70 -20.70 -6.85 18.11
N LEU A 71 -21.30 -5.67 17.90
CA LEU A 71 -20.55 -4.44 17.60
C LEU A 71 -19.49 -4.12 18.65
N ILE A 72 -19.84 -4.39 19.92
CA ILE A 72 -18.96 -4.20 21.07
C ILE A 72 -19.10 -5.43 21.96
N ALA A 73 -17.96 -6.03 22.33
CA ALA A 73 -17.88 -7.03 23.36
C ALA A 73 -16.80 -6.62 24.37
N ILE A 74 -17.11 -6.71 25.66
CA ILE A 74 -16.20 -6.35 26.76
C ILE A 74 -16.19 -7.53 27.73
N LYS A 75 -14.98 -8.07 27.96
CA LYS A 75 -14.81 -9.22 28.88
C LYS A 75 -15.06 -8.80 30.34
N SER A 76 -14.45 -7.70 30.79
CA SER A 76 -14.66 -7.11 32.07
C SER A 76 -14.51 -5.60 32.05
N PHE A 77 -15.24 -4.92 32.90
CA PHE A 77 -15.14 -3.48 33.06
C PHE A 77 -15.20 -3.08 34.55
N HIS A 78 -14.56 -1.97 34.84
CA HIS A 78 -14.52 -1.35 36.14
C HIS A 78 -14.75 0.15 35.99
N VAL A 79 -15.74 0.67 36.69
CA VAL A 79 -16.14 2.08 36.65
C VAL A 79 -16.02 2.66 38.06
N GLU A 80 -15.29 3.74 38.20
CA GLU A 80 -15.20 4.50 39.45
C GLU A 80 -15.77 5.91 39.28
N ALA A 81 -16.55 6.33 40.25
CA ALA A 81 -17.09 7.68 40.25
C ALA A 81 -17.23 8.18 41.69
N ASN A 82 -17.09 9.47 41.87
CA ASN A 82 -17.45 10.12 43.14
C ASN A 82 -18.88 10.69 43.04
N LEU A 83 -19.56 10.82 44.20
CA LEU A 83 -20.95 11.26 44.21
C LEU A 83 -21.15 12.68 43.68
N ILE A 84 -20.18 13.58 43.88
CA ILE A 84 -20.22 14.96 43.38
C ILE A 84 -20.04 14.98 41.86
N GLY A 85 -19.09 14.15 41.35
CA GLY A 85 -18.87 13.98 39.92
C GLY A 85 -20.12 13.45 39.23
N LEU A 86 -20.75 12.41 39.80
CA LEU A 86 -21.99 11.86 39.24
C LEU A 86 -23.13 12.89 39.18
N TRP A 87 -23.28 13.71 40.20
CA TRP A 87 -24.26 14.81 40.19
C TRP A 87 -23.98 15.80 39.08
N ARG A 88 -22.68 16.02 38.73
CA ARG A 88 -22.22 16.83 37.60
C ARG A 88 -22.15 16.06 36.28
N LYS A 89 -22.62 14.82 36.25
CA LYS A 89 -22.53 13.89 35.11
C LYS A 89 -21.09 13.54 34.68
N HIS A 90 -20.18 13.45 35.65
CA HIS A 90 -18.79 13.02 35.45
C HIS A 90 -18.55 11.65 36.08
N VAL A 91 -17.81 10.82 35.38
CA VAL A 91 -17.27 9.53 35.82
C VAL A 91 -15.76 9.66 35.88
N ASP A 92 -15.17 9.41 37.05
CA ASP A 92 -13.75 9.66 37.27
C ASP A 92 -12.88 8.75 36.40
N HIS A 93 -13.17 7.43 36.40
CA HIS A 93 -12.32 6.46 35.71
C HIS A 93 -13.13 5.25 35.23
N VAL A 94 -12.80 4.83 33.99
CA VAL A 94 -13.31 3.58 33.42
C VAL A 94 -12.13 2.74 32.94
N ARG A 95 -12.06 1.51 33.40
CA ARG A 95 -11.11 0.51 32.92
C ARG A 95 -11.88 -0.59 32.17
N LEU A 96 -11.38 -0.97 31.01
CA LEU A 96 -11.93 -2.01 30.16
C LEU A 96 -10.85 -3.05 29.87
N ASP A 97 -11.20 -4.32 30.05
CA ASP A 97 -10.31 -5.42 29.70
C ASP A 97 -10.99 -6.33 28.67
N GLY A 98 -10.27 -6.68 27.62
CA GLY A 98 -10.77 -7.53 26.53
C GLY A 98 -11.92 -6.86 25.77
N LEU A 99 -11.67 -5.67 25.22
CA LEU A 99 -12.62 -4.92 24.41
C LEU A 99 -12.48 -5.30 22.94
N ASP A 100 -13.52 -5.88 22.36
CA ASP A 100 -13.63 -6.10 20.93
C ASP A 100 -14.58 -5.08 20.30
N ILE A 101 -14.09 -4.34 19.31
CA ILE A 101 -14.89 -3.42 18.49
C ILE A 101 -14.97 -4.02 17.09
N ASN A 102 -16.16 -4.51 16.71
CA ASN A 102 -16.38 -5.08 15.39
C ASN A 102 -17.06 -4.06 14.47
N ILE A 103 -16.38 -3.69 13.40
CA ILE A 103 -16.91 -2.79 12.37
C ILE A 103 -17.56 -3.65 11.28
N PRO A 104 -18.90 -3.59 11.11
CA PRO A 104 -19.59 -4.36 10.09
C PRO A 104 -19.32 -3.77 8.69
N PRO A 105 -19.47 -4.58 7.62
CA PRO A 105 -19.28 -4.14 6.24
C PRO A 105 -20.14 -2.92 5.87
N SER A 106 -19.61 -2.01 5.05
CA SER A 106 -20.30 -0.79 4.61
C SER A 106 -21.62 -1.06 3.88
N GLN A 107 -21.67 -2.12 3.08
CA GLN A 107 -22.88 -2.54 2.33
C GLN A 107 -24.04 -2.93 3.26
N VAL A 108 -23.74 -3.52 4.40
CA VAL A 108 -24.76 -3.86 5.42
C VAL A 108 -25.24 -2.59 6.13
N ARG A 109 -24.34 -1.63 6.35
CA ARG A 109 -24.67 -0.32 6.92
C ARG A 109 -25.58 0.50 6.01
N GLU A 110 -25.33 0.52 4.70
CA GLU A 110 -26.19 1.22 3.71
C GLU A 110 -27.56 0.58 3.59
N ARG A 111 -27.63 -0.75 3.57
CA ARG A 111 -28.91 -1.47 3.51
C ARG A 111 -29.79 -1.19 4.72
N GLN A 112 -29.19 -1.01 5.90
CA GLN A 112 -29.91 -0.63 7.10
C GLN A 112 -30.32 0.84 7.12
N LYS A 113 -29.49 1.78 6.63
CA LYS A 113 -29.88 3.19 6.45
C LYS A 113 -31.15 3.27 5.59
N THR A 114 -31.21 2.50 4.52
CA THR A 114 -32.38 2.44 3.61
C THR A 114 -33.62 1.84 4.28
N LEU A 115 -33.45 0.79 5.11
CA LEU A 115 -34.54 0.16 5.85
C LEU A 115 -35.06 1.04 7.00
N ALA A 116 -34.17 1.78 7.68
CA ALA A 116 -34.53 2.73 8.72
C ALA A 116 -35.28 3.94 8.14
N ALA A 117 -34.78 4.50 7.01
CA ALA A 117 -35.44 5.60 6.30
C ALA A 117 -36.82 5.20 5.73
N GLY A 118 -37.06 3.92 5.48
CA GLY A 118 -38.37 3.39 5.07
C GLY A 118 -39.37 3.18 6.21
N ARG A 119 -38.92 3.18 7.48
CA ARG A 119 -39.78 3.01 8.67
C ARG A 119 -40.26 4.34 9.28
N ASP A 120 -39.51 5.43 9.08
CA ASP A 120 -39.84 6.77 9.59
C ASP A 120 -40.50 7.63 8.50
N ARG A 121 -41.71 7.26 8.08
CA ARG A 121 -42.67 8.19 7.47
C ARG A 121 -43.96 8.22 8.27
N PRO A 122 -44.05 9.11 9.28
CA PRO A 122 -45.30 9.75 9.58
C PRO A 122 -45.36 11.03 8.74
N GLU A 123 -46.42 11.19 7.96
CA GLU A 123 -46.85 12.48 7.42
C GLU A 123 -47.11 13.42 8.59
N GLY A 124 -46.26 14.42 8.77
CA GLY A 124 -46.38 15.43 9.80
C GLY A 124 -45.40 16.56 9.59
N ASN A 125 -45.93 17.62 9.03
CA ASN A 125 -45.34 18.92 8.78
C ASN A 125 -44.72 19.52 10.06
N ASP A 126 -43.39 19.59 10.15
CA ASP A 126 -42.71 20.56 11.00
C ASP A 126 -41.30 20.85 10.47
N ARG A 127 -41.20 21.95 9.73
CA ARG A 127 -39.93 22.59 9.38
C ARG A 127 -39.31 23.23 10.63
N LYS A 128 -38.63 22.47 11.47
CA LYS A 128 -37.64 23.06 12.37
C LYS A 128 -36.38 23.39 11.57
N SER A 129 -35.94 24.65 11.70
CA SER A 129 -34.77 25.12 10.95
C SER A 129 -33.50 24.33 11.29
N GLU A 130 -32.63 24.14 10.30
CA GLU A 130 -31.32 23.49 10.50
C GLU A 130 -30.48 24.14 11.60
N ALA A 131 -30.68 25.43 11.86
CA ALA A 131 -30.03 26.15 12.96
C ALA A 131 -30.44 25.63 14.33
N ASP A 132 -31.74 25.31 14.57
CA ASP A 132 -32.22 24.78 15.85
C ASP A 132 -31.74 23.33 16.11
N ARG A 133 -31.49 22.55 15.05
CA ARG A 133 -30.92 21.22 15.17
C ARG A 133 -29.43 21.23 15.55
N ASN A 134 -28.68 22.19 14.97
CA ASN A 134 -27.25 22.36 15.26
C ASN A 134 -27.00 22.93 16.67
N GLU A 135 -27.86 23.82 17.17
CA GLU A 135 -27.76 24.36 18.53
C GLU A 135 -28.10 23.30 19.61
N ALA A 136 -29.07 22.42 19.34
CA ALA A 136 -29.43 21.33 20.26
C ALA A 136 -28.40 20.20 20.25
N ALA A 137 -27.70 19.96 19.16
CA ALA A 137 -26.65 18.96 19.04
C ALA A 137 -25.36 19.38 19.77
N ASN A 138 -25.11 20.68 19.93
CA ASN A 138 -23.86 21.23 20.46
C ASN A 138 -23.88 21.57 21.96
N ASP A 139 -24.98 21.34 22.70
CA ASP A 139 -25.03 21.56 24.15
C ASP A 139 -25.05 20.22 24.92
N PRO A 140 -23.92 19.77 25.52
CA PRO A 140 -23.87 18.52 26.26
C PRO A 140 -24.75 18.53 27.51
N LEU A 141 -25.03 19.68 28.08
CA LEU A 141 -25.92 19.83 29.21
C LEU A 141 -27.38 19.61 28.79
N LYS A 142 -27.75 19.97 27.56
CA LYS A 142 -29.08 19.70 26.98
C LYS A 142 -29.19 18.28 26.44
N ALA A 143 -28.11 17.68 25.94
CA ALA A 143 -28.09 16.30 25.44
C ALA A 143 -28.01 15.22 26.53
N GLY A 144 -27.84 15.60 27.80
CA GLY A 144 -27.74 14.62 28.91
C GLY A 144 -26.45 13.81 28.94
N GLY A 145 -25.41 14.26 28.22
CA GLY A 145 -24.14 13.57 28.10
C GLY A 145 -23.40 13.41 29.45
N VAL A 146 -22.78 12.26 29.62
CA VAL A 146 -21.88 12.00 30.76
C VAL A 146 -20.47 12.02 30.23
N VAL A 147 -19.58 12.71 30.95
CA VAL A 147 -18.16 12.81 30.61
C VAL A 147 -17.39 11.80 31.45
N ILE A 148 -16.50 11.04 30.81
CA ILE A 148 -15.56 10.15 31.48
C ILE A 148 -14.21 10.83 31.47
N ASP A 149 -13.70 11.17 32.66
CA ASP A 149 -12.45 11.92 32.79
C ASP A 149 -11.26 11.11 32.29
N ARG A 150 -11.25 9.79 32.58
CA ARG A 150 -10.19 8.88 32.13
C ARG A 150 -10.77 7.51 31.75
N THR A 151 -10.33 7.02 30.60
CA THR A 151 -10.59 5.64 30.15
C THR A 151 -9.26 4.95 29.87
N ASP A 152 -9.03 3.79 30.49
CA ASP A 152 -7.92 2.90 30.22
C ASP A 152 -8.46 1.58 29.67
N THR A 153 -7.87 1.08 28.60
CA THR A 153 -8.27 -0.17 27.96
C THR A 153 -7.04 -1.05 27.74
N ASN A 154 -7.11 -2.30 28.18
CA ASN A 154 -6.10 -3.31 27.95
C ASN A 154 -6.71 -4.43 27.09
N ASP A 155 -5.86 -5.07 26.26
CA ASP A 155 -6.25 -6.18 25.39
C ASP A 155 -7.48 -5.88 24.52
N ALA A 156 -7.51 -4.72 23.89
CA ALA A 156 -8.56 -4.37 22.96
C ALA A 156 -8.22 -4.83 21.53
N ARG A 157 -9.25 -5.09 20.75
CA ARG A 157 -9.12 -5.42 19.33
C ARG A 157 -10.10 -4.57 18.52
N LEU A 158 -9.58 -3.97 17.45
CA LEU A 158 -10.40 -3.39 16.41
C LEU A 158 -10.47 -4.39 15.25
N ILE A 159 -11.67 -4.83 14.91
CA ILE A 159 -11.92 -5.91 13.97
C ILE A 159 -12.82 -5.37 12.85
N ILE A 160 -12.29 -5.29 11.63
CA ILE A 160 -13.10 -5.01 10.44
C ILE A 160 -13.62 -6.34 9.91
N VAL A 161 -14.92 -6.54 10.01
CA VAL A 161 -15.60 -7.76 9.56
C VAL A 161 -15.83 -7.67 8.06
N PRO A 162 -15.35 -8.63 7.25
CA PRO A 162 -15.58 -8.63 5.82
C PRO A 162 -17.05 -8.96 5.49
N PHE A 163 -17.50 -8.52 4.32
CA PHE A 163 -18.85 -8.87 3.82
C PHE A 163 -18.92 -10.33 3.36
N GLU A 164 -17.83 -10.85 2.84
CA GLU A 164 -17.71 -12.21 2.32
C GLU A 164 -17.24 -13.14 3.44
N ASN A 165 -17.98 -14.23 3.70
CA ASN A 165 -17.71 -15.15 4.80
C ASN A 165 -16.39 -15.95 4.63
N ASP A 166 -15.80 -15.95 3.44
CA ASP A 166 -14.54 -16.60 3.11
C ASP A 166 -13.32 -15.73 3.32
N LYS A 167 -13.52 -14.42 3.61
CA LYS A 167 -12.42 -13.49 3.92
C LYS A 167 -12.15 -13.44 5.41
N GLU A 168 -10.87 -13.45 5.79
CA GLU A 168 -10.46 -13.24 7.18
C GLU A 168 -10.67 -11.77 7.61
N PRO A 169 -11.15 -11.53 8.83
CA PRO A 169 -11.30 -10.18 9.36
C PRO A 169 -9.92 -9.52 9.55
N LYS A 170 -9.85 -8.22 9.30
CA LYS A 170 -8.66 -7.42 9.62
C LYS A 170 -8.68 -7.07 11.10
N VAL A 171 -7.62 -7.45 11.82
CA VAL A 171 -7.55 -7.29 13.28
C VAL A 171 -6.34 -6.41 13.64
N TRP A 172 -6.59 -5.34 14.39
CA TRP A 172 -5.57 -4.57 15.07
C TRP A 172 -5.64 -4.89 16.55
N ALA A 173 -4.57 -5.46 17.10
CA ALA A 173 -4.47 -5.72 18.53
C ALA A 173 -3.99 -4.44 19.24
N ILE A 174 -4.84 -3.87 20.09
CA ILE A 174 -4.56 -2.66 20.86
C ILE A 174 -4.18 -3.11 22.28
N HIS A 175 -2.89 -3.07 22.59
CA HIS A 175 -2.38 -3.53 23.89
C HIS A 175 -2.75 -2.58 25.02
N ASN A 176 -2.70 -1.28 24.75
CA ASN A 176 -3.05 -0.23 25.68
C ASN A 176 -3.70 0.94 24.93
N LEU A 177 -4.81 1.42 25.46
CA LEU A 177 -5.45 2.65 24.99
C LEU A 177 -5.83 3.49 26.22
N GLN A 178 -5.30 4.69 26.28
CA GLN A 178 -5.66 5.69 27.26
C GLN A 178 -6.39 6.84 26.57
N MET A 179 -7.52 7.26 27.11
CA MET A 179 -8.30 8.36 26.56
C MET A 179 -8.82 9.25 27.70
N ARG A 180 -8.94 10.55 27.45
CA ARG A 180 -9.42 11.51 28.45
C ARG A 180 -10.59 12.32 27.92
N GLY A 181 -11.52 12.67 28.84
CA GLY A 181 -12.66 13.54 28.52
C GLY A 181 -13.67 12.93 27.54
N LEU A 182 -13.76 11.60 27.50
CA LEU A 182 -14.65 10.88 26.60
C LEU A 182 -16.12 11.28 26.85
N GLY A 183 -16.81 11.75 25.81
CA GLY A 183 -18.19 12.26 25.90
C GLY A 183 -18.30 13.78 26.07
N SER A 184 -17.16 14.50 26.20
CA SER A 184 -17.14 15.96 26.16
C SER A 184 -17.32 16.46 24.71
N LEU A 185 -17.64 17.74 24.55
CA LEU A 185 -17.66 18.40 23.23
C LEU A 185 -16.28 18.77 22.69
N GLN A 186 -15.27 18.70 23.53
CA GLN A 186 -13.88 18.93 23.13
C GLN A 186 -13.29 17.63 22.57
N PRO A 187 -12.31 17.70 21.67
CA PRO A 187 -11.57 16.53 21.22
C PRO A 187 -10.96 15.75 22.41
N TRP A 188 -10.97 14.43 22.34
CA TRP A 188 -10.53 13.52 23.40
C TRP A 188 -9.07 13.11 23.17
N PRO A 189 -8.12 13.63 23.96
CA PRO A 189 -6.73 13.20 23.86
C PRO A 189 -6.61 11.69 24.11
N PHE A 190 -5.82 11.02 23.26
CA PHE A 190 -5.56 9.61 23.42
C PHE A 190 -4.09 9.27 23.24
N LYS A 191 -3.69 8.14 23.81
CA LYS A 191 -2.44 7.44 23.58
C LYS A 191 -2.73 5.96 23.45
N ALA A 192 -2.18 5.32 22.41
CA ALA A 192 -2.35 3.89 22.20
C ALA A 192 -1.07 3.23 21.75
N THR A 193 -0.90 1.97 22.14
CA THR A 193 0.11 1.06 21.60
C THR A 193 -0.61 -0.13 21.00
N LEU A 194 -0.31 -0.45 19.74
CA LEU A 194 -1.00 -1.51 19.01
C LEU A 194 -0.03 -2.29 18.13
N THR A 195 -0.42 -3.50 17.76
CA THR A 195 0.26 -4.29 16.74
C THR A 195 -0.54 -4.25 15.45
N ASN A 196 0.13 -3.89 14.35
CA ASN A 196 -0.44 -4.01 13.02
C ASN A 196 -0.51 -5.47 12.58
N GLY A 197 -1.58 -5.85 11.91
CA GLY A 197 -1.75 -7.24 11.47
C GLY A 197 -0.84 -7.61 10.31
N VAL A 198 -0.77 -6.78 9.26
CA VAL A 198 0.00 -7.04 8.02
C VAL A 198 0.53 -5.73 7.43
N PRO A 199 1.85 -5.52 7.36
CA PRO A 199 2.90 -6.32 8.00
C PRO A 199 2.85 -6.22 9.53
N PRO A 200 3.20 -7.27 10.28
CA PRO A 200 3.24 -7.21 11.74
C PRO A 200 4.35 -6.24 12.20
N GLY A 201 4.04 -5.46 13.21
CA GLY A 201 4.95 -4.47 13.80
C GLY A 201 4.26 -3.67 14.89
N GLU A 202 5.03 -2.95 15.69
CA GLU A 202 4.54 -2.18 16.83
C GLU A 202 4.21 -0.74 16.39
N ILE A 203 3.03 -0.24 16.76
CA ILE A 203 2.62 1.14 16.50
C ILE A 203 2.34 1.84 17.83
N ASP A 204 3.07 2.91 18.08
CA ASP A 204 2.74 3.89 19.11
C ASP A 204 2.05 5.09 18.45
N VAL A 205 0.89 5.48 18.98
CA VAL A 205 0.14 6.61 18.47
C VAL A 205 -0.33 7.52 19.59
N THR A 206 -0.27 8.83 19.35
CA THR A 206 -0.79 9.86 20.25
C THR A 206 -1.56 10.88 19.43
N GLY A 207 -2.69 11.35 19.96
CA GLY A 207 -3.51 12.30 19.21
C GLY A 207 -4.77 12.72 19.92
N THR A 208 -5.72 13.19 19.15
CA THR A 208 -7.08 13.54 19.59
C THR A 208 -8.12 12.85 18.71
N PHE A 209 -9.22 12.43 19.31
CA PHE A 209 -10.34 11.78 18.64
C PHE A 209 -11.66 12.45 19.06
N GLY A 210 -12.55 12.65 18.12
CA GLY A 210 -13.88 13.20 18.38
C GLY A 210 -13.94 14.74 18.46
N PRO A 211 -15.08 15.29 18.86
CA PRO A 211 -16.25 14.59 19.40
C PRO A 211 -16.89 13.61 18.41
N TRP A 212 -17.50 12.53 18.93
CA TRP A 212 -18.09 11.47 18.12
C TRP A 212 -19.32 11.94 17.35
N HIS A 213 -19.31 11.81 16.03
CA HIS A 213 -20.44 12.05 15.17
C HIS A 213 -21.32 10.81 15.09
N ARG A 214 -22.46 10.83 15.78
CA ARG A 214 -23.33 9.66 15.92
C ARG A 214 -24.02 9.26 14.63
N ASP A 215 -24.51 10.25 13.89
CA ASP A 215 -25.29 10.02 12.67
C ASP A 215 -24.37 9.62 11.52
N GLU A 216 -23.19 10.23 11.45
CA GLU A 216 -22.16 9.95 10.45
C GLU A 216 -20.79 9.68 11.11
N PRO A 217 -20.55 8.46 11.61
CA PRO A 217 -19.31 8.11 12.29
C PRO A 217 -18.03 8.36 11.49
N GLY A 218 -18.13 8.31 10.15
CA GLY A 218 -17.02 8.63 9.26
C GLY A 218 -16.52 10.07 9.37
N ASP A 219 -17.40 11.01 9.78
CA ASP A 219 -17.07 12.44 9.92
C ASP A 219 -16.45 12.77 11.27
N THR A 220 -16.27 11.77 12.15
CA THR A 220 -15.61 11.98 13.44
C THR A 220 -14.17 12.43 13.24
N PRO A 221 -13.76 13.58 13.81
CA PRO A 221 -12.40 14.08 13.70
C PRO A 221 -11.39 13.15 14.37
N LEU A 222 -10.25 13.00 13.71
CA LEU A 222 -9.12 12.21 14.23
C LEU A 222 -7.82 12.83 13.74
N GLU A 223 -6.93 13.13 14.67
CA GLU A 223 -5.60 13.62 14.36
C GLU A 223 -4.55 13.06 15.30
N GLY A 224 -3.30 12.98 14.86
CA GLY A 224 -2.24 12.50 15.72
C GLY A 224 -0.91 12.29 15.02
N ALA A 225 0.03 11.80 15.83
CA ALA A 225 1.35 11.34 15.40
C ALA A 225 1.47 9.84 15.66
N PHE A 226 2.16 9.15 14.78
CA PHE A 226 2.42 7.72 14.93
C PHE A 226 3.91 7.40 14.75
N ASN A 227 4.33 6.33 15.39
CA ASN A 227 5.62 5.68 15.18
C ASN A 227 5.36 4.18 15.00
N PHE A 228 5.69 3.66 13.82
CA PHE A 228 5.54 2.26 13.46
C PHE A 228 6.91 1.62 13.40
N ALA A 229 7.20 0.68 14.25
CA ALA A 229 8.51 0.09 14.39
C ALA A 229 8.49 -1.43 14.12
N LYS A 230 9.62 -1.95 13.66
CA LYS A 230 9.87 -3.38 13.47
C LYS A 230 8.83 -4.08 12.57
N ALA A 231 8.34 -3.39 11.55
CA ALA A 231 7.41 -3.99 10.59
C ALA A 231 8.13 -5.00 9.70
N ASP A 232 7.74 -6.27 9.79
CA ASP A 232 8.34 -7.36 9.02
C ASP A 232 7.73 -7.45 7.62
N LEU A 233 8.50 -7.05 6.60
CA LEU A 233 8.09 -7.16 5.21
C LEU A 233 8.19 -8.58 4.65
N GLY A 234 8.82 -9.52 5.37
CA GLY A 234 8.95 -10.92 4.97
C GLY A 234 7.62 -11.68 4.88
N VAL A 235 6.54 -11.13 5.44
CA VAL A 235 5.18 -11.67 5.26
C VAL A 235 4.69 -11.57 3.81
N PHE A 236 5.28 -10.68 3.01
CA PHE A 236 4.99 -10.55 1.58
C PHE A 236 5.97 -11.41 0.78
N LYS A 237 5.48 -12.45 0.10
CA LYS A 237 6.31 -13.33 -0.72
C LYS A 237 7.03 -12.53 -1.82
N GLY A 238 8.34 -12.62 -1.87
CA GLY A 238 9.18 -11.96 -2.88
C GLY A 238 9.86 -10.68 -2.43
N ILE A 239 9.57 -10.20 -1.21
CA ILE A 239 10.30 -9.10 -0.57
C ILE A 239 10.63 -9.43 0.88
N SER A 240 11.60 -8.74 1.45
CA SER A 240 11.92 -8.81 2.88
C SER A 240 12.55 -7.49 3.35
N GLY A 241 12.66 -7.32 4.66
CA GLY A 241 13.27 -6.18 5.31
C GLY A 241 12.49 -5.78 6.55
N THR A 242 13.12 -5.00 7.41
CA THR A 242 12.52 -4.46 8.63
C THR A 242 12.23 -2.98 8.44
N LEU A 243 10.94 -2.65 8.27
CA LEU A 243 10.48 -1.30 8.03
C LEU A 243 10.21 -0.58 9.36
N SER A 244 10.63 0.66 9.45
CA SER A 244 10.14 1.62 10.43
C SER A 244 9.52 2.84 9.74
N SER A 245 8.49 3.43 10.33
CA SER A 245 7.79 4.59 9.79
C SER A 245 7.36 5.52 10.90
N HIS A 246 7.39 6.81 10.65
CA HIS A 246 6.84 7.82 11.55
C HIS A 246 6.16 8.92 10.73
N GLY A 247 5.21 9.60 11.35
CA GLY A 247 4.48 10.65 10.65
C GLY A 247 3.32 11.20 11.45
N TYR A 248 2.48 11.94 10.73
CA TYR A 248 1.29 12.60 11.24
C TYR A 248 0.08 12.26 10.37
N PHE A 249 -1.08 12.27 10.97
CA PHE A 249 -2.35 12.16 10.27
C PHE A 249 -3.37 13.14 10.86
N GLY A 250 -4.31 13.59 10.05
CA GLY A 250 -5.38 14.47 10.48
C GLY A 250 -6.52 14.52 9.47
N GLY A 251 -7.73 14.81 9.97
CA GLY A 251 -8.94 14.87 9.16
C GLY A 251 -10.11 14.22 9.84
N THR A 252 -10.91 13.47 9.11
CA THR A 252 -12.01 12.67 9.63
C THR A 252 -11.72 11.18 9.47
N LEU A 253 -12.44 10.34 10.20
CA LEU A 253 -12.24 8.89 10.14
C LEU A 253 -12.40 8.31 8.71
N ALA A 254 -13.30 8.88 7.89
CA ALA A 254 -13.48 8.47 6.50
C ALA A 254 -12.44 9.10 5.56
N GLU A 255 -11.79 10.20 5.96
CA GLU A 255 -10.85 10.94 5.11
C GLU A 255 -9.69 11.50 5.94
N LEU A 256 -8.65 10.67 6.14
CA LEU A 256 -7.44 11.01 6.86
C LEU A 256 -6.33 11.41 5.89
N ASP A 257 -5.86 12.63 5.96
CA ASP A 257 -4.61 13.05 5.31
C ASP A 257 -3.44 12.61 6.19
N ALA A 258 -2.59 11.74 5.65
CA ALA A 258 -1.42 11.20 6.34
C ALA A 258 -0.15 11.57 5.59
N ASN A 259 0.86 11.98 6.32
CA ASN A 259 2.20 12.21 5.79
C ASN A 259 3.23 11.59 6.71
N GLY A 260 4.30 11.06 6.14
CA GLY A 260 5.32 10.39 6.93
C GLY A 260 6.52 9.96 6.11
N GLU A 261 7.45 9.38 6.82
CA GLU A 261 8.67 8.82 6.28
C GLU A 261 8.79 7.35 6.71
N THR A 262 9.37 6.53 5.84
CA THR A 262 9.71 5.13 6.15
C THR A 262 11.17 4.87 5.87
N ASP A 263 11.79 4.06 6.71
CA ASP A 263 13.15 3.56 6.55
C ASP A 263 13.14 2.03 6.61
N THR A 264 13.77 1.41 5.61
CA THR A 264 13.98 -0.04 5.53
C THR A 264 15.44 -0.28 5.14
N PRO A 265 16.37 -0.36 6.10
CA PRO A 265 17.80 -0.41 5.82
C PRO A 265 18.24 -1.69 5.10
N ASP A 266 17.47 -2.75 5.21
CA ASP A 266 17.72 -4.11 4.71
C ASP A 266 16.68 -4.57 3.66
N PHE A 267 16.05 -3.62 2.95
CA PHE A 267 15.06 -3.97 1.94
C PHE A 267 15.65 -4.87 0.86
N THR A 268 14.99 -5.97 0.59
CA THR A 268 15.46 -6.98 -0.36
C THR A 268 14.30 -7.44 -1.24
N ILE A 269 14.54 -7.48 -2.55
CA ILE A 269 13.69 -8.20 -3.51
C ILE A 269 14.30 -9.58 -3.71
N THR A 270 13.55 -10.64 -3.41
CA THR A 270 14.04 -12.02 -3.35
C THR A 270 14.69 -12.50 -4.67
N VAL A 271 14.17 -12.01 -5.82
CA VAL A 271 14.72 -12.32 -7.14
C VAL A 271 16.17 -11.87 -7.28
N GLY A 272 16.50 -10.66 -6.82
CA GLY A 272 17.88 -10.14 -6.82
C GLY A 272 18.72 -10.63 -5.64
N GLY A 273 18.10 -10.77 -4.49
CA GLY A 273 18.71 -11.29 -3.26
C GLY A 273 19.74 -10.37 -2.60
N HIS A 274 19.82 -9.09 -3.01
CA HIS A 274 20.77 -8.12 -2.46
C HIS A 274 20.01 -7.11 -1.58
N PRO A 275 20.35 -7.00 -0.28
CA PRO A 275 19.80 -5.97 0.58
C PRO A 275 20.34 -4.57 0.20
N PHE A 276 19.48 -3.56 0.33
CA PHE A 276 19.83 -2.16 0.16
C PHE A 276 18.94 -1.26 1.03
N PRO A 277 19.42 -0.08 1.43
CA PRO A 277 18.61 0.88 2.17
C PRO A 277 17.54 1.50 1.25
N LEU A 278 16.30 1.52 1.73
CA LEU A 278 15.18 2.17 1.09
C LEU A 278 14.60 3.20 2.06
N HIS A 279 14.64 4.48 1.66
CA HIS A 279 14.00 5.58 2.37
C HIS A 279 12.84 6.12 1.52
N VAL A 280 11.67 6.32 2.13
CA VAL A 280 10.48 6.79 1.42
C VAL A 280 9.81 7.91 2.22
N LYS A 281 9.48 9.03 1.55
CA LYS A 281 8.55 10.05 2.03
C LYS A 281 7.23 9.90 1.30
N TYR A 282 6.13 10.04 2.03
CA TYR A 282 4.82 9.88 1.41
C TYR A 282 3.79 10.86 1.93
N GLN A 283 2.82 11.15 1.07
CA GLN A 283 1.56 11.80 1.41
C GLN A 283 0.42 10.93 0.88
N ALA A 284 -0.53 10.64 1.75
CA ALA A 284 -1.62 9.72 1.43
C ALA A 284 -2.94 10.22 2.00
N LEU A 285 -4.03 9.92 1.31
CA LEU A 285 -5.38 10.05 1.81
C LEU A 285 -5.91 8.65 2.12
N ILE A 286 -6.29 8.42 3.38
CA ILE A 286 -6.68 7.11 3.89
C ILE A 286 -8.13 7.14 4.32
N ASP A 287 -8.94 6.23 3.80
CA ASP A 287 -10.25 5.94 4.36
C ASP A 287 -10.09 4.98 5.55
N GLY A 288 -10.18 5.52 6.78
CA GLY A 288 -10.04 4.74 8.02
C GLY A 288 -11.20 3.76 8.25
N THR A 289 -12.27 3.81 7.44
CA THR A 289 -13.42 2.89 7.55
C THR A 289 -13.24 1.58 6.78
N ASN A 290 -12.41 1.57 5.73
CA ASN A 290 -12.14 0.39 4.90
C ASN A 290 -10.64 0.20 4.62
N GLY A 291 -9.83 1.25 4.84
CA GLY A 291 -8.39 1.25 4.64
C GLY A 291 -7.95 1.52 3.20
N ASP A 292 -8.83 1.94 2.30
CA ASP A 292 -8.44 2.38 0.96
C ASP A 292 -7.55 3.60 1.07
N THR A 293 -6.48 3.60 0.29
CA THR A 293 -5.43 4.59 0.40
C THR A 293 -5.12 5.16 -0.98
N ARG A 294 -5.22 6.49 -1.12
CA ARG A 294 -4.72 7.22 -2.29
C ARG A 294 -3.35 7.79 -1.95
N LEU A 295 -2.37 7.44 -2.72
CA LEU A 295 -0.99 7.89 -2.58
C LEU A 295 -0.80 9.14 -3.44
N LYS A 296 -0.87 10.32 -2.81
CA LYS A 296 -0.74 11.62 -3.47
C LYS A 296 0.68 11.86 -3.95
N VAL A 297 1.64 11.48 -3.09
CA VAL A 297 3.07 11.61 -3.34
C VAL A 297 3.79 10.43 -2.70
N ILE A 298 4.71 9.84 -3.44
CA ILE A 298 5.71 8.90 -2.95
C ILE A 298 7.04 9.35 -3.53
N ASP A 299 7.99 9.70 -2.69
CA ASP A 299 9.36 9.99 -3.04
C ASP A 299 10.25 8.95 -2.36
N ALA A 300 10.95 8.14 -3.15
CA ALA A 300 11.76 7.06 -2.67
C ALA A 300 13.22 7.17 -3.11
N TRP A 301 14.13 6.98 -2.18
CA TRP A 301 15.58 6.96 -2.40
C TRP A 301 16.15 5.60 -2.05
N PHE A 302 16.94 5.06 -2.93
CA PHE A 302 17.65 3.81 -2.74
C PHE A 302 18.96 3.84 -3.53
N LEU A 303 20.04 3.43 -2.87
CA LEU A 303 21.39 3.49 -3.44
C LEU A 303 21.70 4.89 -4.02
N ASN A 304 21.90 5.01 -5.33
CA ASN A 304 22.15 6.28 -6.04
C ASN A 304 20.94 6.71 -6.91
N SER A 305 19.77 6.15 -6.63
CA SER A 305 18.56 6.34 -7.44
C SER A 305 17.44 7.00 -6.65
N TYR A 306 16.62 7.75 -7.37
CA TYR A 306 15.42 8.40 -6.88
C TYR A 306 14.22 7.99 -7.75
N LEU A 307 13.10 7.80 -7.10
CA LEU A 307 11.82 7.43 -7.70
C LEU A 307 10.73 8.36 -7.16
N HIS A 308 9.92 8.89 -8.06
CA HIS A 308 8.67 9.57 -7.74
C HIS A 308 7.49 8.73 -8.19
N ALA A 309 6.45 8.63 -7.37
CA ALA A 309 5.23 7.92 -7.75
C ALA A 309 3.98 8.54 -7.15
N THR A 310 2.86 8.29 -7.81
CA THR A 310 1.49 8.56 -7.32
C THR A 310 0.63 7.33 -7.59
N GLY A 311 -0.47 7.16 -6.86
CA GLY A 311 -1.33 6.01 -7.12
C GLY A 311 -2.30 5.67 -6.00
N ALA A 312 -2.58 4.37 -5.84
CA ALA A 312 -3.54 3.91 -4.85
C ALA A 312 -3.27 2.46 -4.40
N VAL A 313 -3.70 2.18 -3.18
CA VAL A 313 -3.81 0.84 -2.60
C VAL A 313 -5.28 0.63 -2.23
N LEU A 314 -5.98 -0.15 -3.03
CA LEU A 314 -7.42 -0.35 -2.91
C LEU A 314 -7.75 -1.80 -2.53
N ASP A 315 -8.92 -2.00 -1.98
CA ASP A 315 -9.39 -3.36 -1.68
C ASP A 315 -9.50 -4.21 -2.95
N ALA A 316 -9.35 -5.51 -2.81
CA ALA A 316 -9.41 -6.43 -3.95
C ALA A 316 -10.84 -6.47 -4.55
N PRO A 317 -10.98 -6.71 -5.86
CA PRO A 317 -12.27 -7.01 -6.47
C PRO A 317 -12.97 -8.19 -5.78
N LYS A 318 -14.31 -8.27 -5.93
CA LYS A 318 -15.10 -9.38 -5.36
C LYS A 318 -14.52 -10.74 -5.72
N GLY A 319 -14.43 -11.63 -4.74
CA GLY A 319 -13.88 -12.98 -4.89
C GLY A 319 -12.35 -13.08 -4.90
N GLN A 320 -11.64 -12.00 -4.58
CA GLN A 320 -10.19 -12.00 -4.43
C GLN A 320 -9.79 -11.48 -3.04
N HIS A 321 -8.71 -12.03 -2.49
CA HIS A 321 -8.18 -11.64 -1.19
C HIS A 321 -6.97 -10.71 -1.34
N GLY A 322 -6.84 -9.72 -0.48
CA GLY A 322 -5.72 -8.79 -0.44
C GLY A 322 -6.05 -7.42 -1.03
N ARG A 323 -5.02 -6.71 -1.48
CA ARG A 323 -5.16 -5.36 -2.03
C ARG A 323 -4.53 -5.25 -3.40
N THR A 324 -5.09 -4.37 -4.22
CA THR A 324 -4.52 -3.98 -5.51
C THR A 324 -3.69 -2.72 -5.31
N VAL A 325 -2.42 -2.74 -5.73
CA VAL A 325 -1.55 -1.56 -5.74
C VAL A 325 -1.39 -1.08 -7.18
N THR A 326 -1.72 0.18 -7.43
CA THR A 326 -1.52 0.84 -8.72
C THR A 326 -0.66 2.08 -8.52
N LEU A 327 0.43 2.21 -9.30
CA LEU A 327 1.29 3.39 -9.24
C LEU A 327 1.63 3.86 -10.66
N ASP A 328 1.70 5.18 -10.84
CA ASP A 328 2.40 5.83 -11.93
C ASP A 328 3.79 6.23 -11.41
N VAL A 329 4.83 5.64 -11.97
CA VAL A 329 6.21 5.74 -11.48
C VAL A 329 7.07 6.49 -12.47
N ALA A 330 7.84 7.46 -12.00
CA ALA A 330 8.83 8.22 -12.76
C ALA A 330 10.19 8.18 -12.05
N MET A 331 11.25 7.98 -12.84
CA MET A 331 12.64 7.99 -12.42
C MET A 331 13.46 8.79 -13.43
N ASP A 332 13.81 10.03 -13.06
CA ASP A 332 14.55 10.92 -13.99
C ASP A 332 16.04 11.04 -13.64
N GLN A 333 16.41 10.80 -12.41
CA GLN A 333 17.78 10.88 -11.89
C GLN A 333 18.17 9.58 -11.21
N SER A 334 18.29 8.50 -12.00
CA SER A 334 18.51 7.16 -11.46
C SER A 334 19.61 6.43 -12.21
N ARG A 335 19.99 5.27 -11.69
CA ARG A 335 21.07 4.45 -12.22
C ARG A 335 20.54 3.06 -12.57
N ILE A 336 20.87 2.58 -13.77
CA ILE A 336 20.44 1.25 -14.21
C ILE A 336 21.06 0.13 -13.34
N GLU A 337 22.27 0.34 -12.86
CA GLU A 337 22.95 -0.62 -11.98
C GLU A 337 22.19 -0.85 -10.67
N ASP A 338 21.50 0.17 -10.13
CA ASP A 338 20.71 0.05 -8.92
C ASP A 338 19.46 -0.82 -9.16
N ILE A 339 18.77 -0.61 -10.29
CA ILE A 339 17.64 -1.45 -10.70
C ILE A 339 18.08 -2.90 -10.95
N MET A 340 19.23 -3.10 -11.59
CA MET A 340 19.75 -4.44 -11.84
C MET A 340 20.11 -5.18 -10.56
N ARG A 341 20.60 -4.50 -9.52
CA ARG A 341 20.84 -5.10 -8.20
C ARG A 341 19.56 -5.67 -7.59
N MET A 342 18.41 -5.05 -7.83
CA MET A 342 17.13 -5.56 -7.34
C MET A 342 16.66 -6.81 -8.10
N ALA A 343 17.00 -6.92 -9.39
CA ALA A 343 16.43 -7.91 -10.30
C ALA A 343 17.35 -9.07 -10.63
N VAL A 344 18.65 -8.97 -10.35
CA VAL A 344 19.67 -9.93 -10.84
C VAL A 344 20.59 -10.37 -9.70
N LYS A 345 20.79 -11.70 -9.56
CA LYS A 345 21.63 -12.33 -8.50
C LYS A 345 23.14 -12.13 -8.68
N THR A 346 23.60 -11.44 -9.71
CA THR A 346 25.04 -11.26 -9.94
C THR A 346 25.64 -10.24 -8.97
N ALA A 347 26.82 -10.52 -8.45
CA ALA A 347 27.54 -9.63 -7.53
C ALA A 347 27.83 -8.24 -8.15
N SER A 348 28.04 -8.18 -9.47
CA SER A 348 28.24 -6.94 -10.21
C SER A 348 27.14 -6.76 -11.24
N PRO A 349 26.48 -5.60 -11.29
CA PRO A 349 25.49 -5.29 -12.32
C PRO A 349 26.10 -5.39 -13.72
N PRO A 350 25.45 -6.02 -14.70
CA PRO A 350 25.99 -6.21 -16.03
C PRO A 350 26.12 -4.92 -16.85
N MET A 351 25.45 -3.85 -16.41
CA MET A 351 25.46 -2.55 -17.09
C MET A 351 25.42 -1.42 -16.07
N ALA A 352 26.03 -0.30 -16.39
CA ALA A 352 25.96 0.96 -15.65
C ALA A 352 25.60 2.12 -16.59
N GLY A 353 24.86 3.11 -16.10
CA GLY A 353 24.47 4.28 -16.90
C GLY A 353 23.34 5.09 -16.22
N ALA A 354 23.14 6.32 -16.72
CA ALA A 354 22.06 7.17 -16.25
C ALA A 354 20.71 6.67 -16.79
N LEU A 355 19.78 6.35 -15.88
CA LEU A 355 18.46 5.80 -16.22
C LEU A 355 17.38 6.87 -16.10
N GLN A 356 16.56 6.97 -17.13
CA GLN A 356 15.24 7.59 -17.10
C GLN A 356 14.19 6.51 -17.34
N LEU A 357 13.16 6.44 -16.50
CA LEU A 357 12.12 5.42 -16.57
C LEU A 357 10.77 6.05 -16.24
N ASN A 358 9.75 5.71 -17.04
CA ASN A 358 8.36 6.00 -16.73
C ASN A 358 7.56 4.71 -16.91
N THR A 359 6.82 4.30 -15.90
CA THR A 359 6.05 3.05 -15.96
C THR A 359 4.78 3.11 -15.14
N LYS A 360 3.75 2.45 -15.63
CA LYS A 360 2.60 2.06 -14.84
C LYS A 360 2.94 0.77 -14.11
N PHE A 361 2.75 0.79 -12.81
CA PHE A 361 2.96 -0.35 -11.92
C PHE A 361 1.59 -0.85 -11.44
N LEU A 362 1.32 -2.12 -11.61
CA LEU A 362 0.14 -2.80 -11.11
C LEU A 362 0.58 -4.07 -10.38
N LEU A 363 0.26 -4.15 -9.09
CA LEU A 363 0.37 -5.38 -8.31
C LEU A 363 -1.04 -5.86 -7.95
N PRO A 364 -1.58 -6.87 -8.66
CA PRO A 364 -2.85 -7.48 -8.33
C PRO A 364 -2.80 -8.16 -6.96
N PRO A 365 -3.95 -8.36 -6.29
CA PRO A 365 -4.02 -9.14 -5.07
C PRO A 365 -3.62 -10.60 -5.32
N GLY A 366 -3.25 -11.31 -4.27
CA GLY A 366 -2.91 -12.74 -4.34
C GLY A 366 -1.76 -13.12 -3.44
N GLU A 367 -1.53 -14.42 -3.28
CA GLU A 367 -0.56 -15.00 -2.36
C GLU A 367 0.73 -15.48 -3.05
N SER A 368 0.79 -15.45 -4.38
CA SER A 368 2.00 -15.82 -5.11
C SER A 368 3.07 -14.72 -4.99
N ASP A 369 4.29 -15.06 -5.38
CA ASP A 369 5.43 -14.14 -5.36
C ASP A 369 5.10 -12.80 -6.04
N VAL A 370 5.54 -11.69 -5.43
CA VAL A 370 5.35 -10.34 -5.98
C VAL A 370 5.89 -10.24 -7.40
N ALA A 371 7.07 -10.83 -7.68
CA ALA A 371 7.68 -10.81 -9.01
C ALA A 371 6.84 -11.51 -10.09
N ASP A 372 6.04 -12.53 -9.71
CA ASP A 372 5.16 -13.24 -10.65
C ASP A 372 3.88 -12.44 -10.95
N ARG A 373 3.35 -11.73 -9.96
CA ARG A 373 2.11 -10.96 -10.08
C ARG A 373 2.31 -9.56 -10.66
N LEU A 374 3.52 -9.02 -10.49
CA LEU A 374 3.86 -7.66 -10.90
C LEU A 374 3.63 -7.46 -12.40
N ARG A 375 2.90 -6.39 -12.72
CA ARG A 375 2.70 -5.92 -14.09
C ARG A 375 3.26 -4.52 -14.24
N LEU A 376 4.10 -4.34 -15.26
CA LEU A 376 4.67 -3.05 -15.61
C LEU A 376 4.38 -2.77 -17.09
N ASP A 377 4.11 -1.52 -17.42
CA ASP A 377 4.01 -1.03 -18.80
C ASP A 377 4.67 0.34 -18.89
N GLY A 378 5.79 0.44 -19.58
CA GLY A 378 6.57 1.65 -19.54
C GLY A 378 7.59 1.81 -20.67
N ARG A 379 8.37 2.87 -20.50
CA ARG A 379 9.47 3.24 -21.38
C ARG A 379 10.69 3.58 -20.53
N PHE A 380 11.86 3.33 -21.10
CA PHE A 380 13.12 3.66 -20.48
C PHE A 380 14.11 4.27 -21.47
N ARG A 381 15.05 5.02 -20.94
CA ARG A 381 16.25 5.50 -21.63
C ARG A 381 17.44 5.39 -20.69
N ILE A 382 18.52 4.78 -21.17
CA ILE A 382 19.80 4.69 -20.47
C ILE A 382 20.83 5.43 -21.29
N ALA A 383 21.27 6.56 -20.78
CA ALA A 383 22.29 7.36 -21.45
C ALA A 383 23.67 6.97 -20.95
N LYS A 384 24.64 6.99 -21.85
CA LYS A 384 26.05 6.66 -21.59
C LYS A 384 26.19 5.27 -20.94
N ALA A 385 25.41 4.30 -21.44
CA ALA A 385 25.46 2.93 -20.98
C ALA A 385 26.84 2.32 -21.20
N ARG A 386 27.34 1.61 -20.21
CA ARG A 386 28.60 0.84 -20.27
C ARG A 386 28.34 -0.55 -19.72
N PHE A 387 28.84 -1.54 -20.43
CA PHE A 387 28.79 -2.91 -19.94
C PHE A 387 29.98 -3.19 -19.01
N THR A 388 29.72 -3.84 -17.88
CA THR A 388 30.75 -4.15 -16.88
C THR A 388 31.59 -5.37 -17.27
N ASN A 389 31.03 -6.23 -18.12
CA ASN A 389 31.79 -7.34 -18.71
C ASN A 389 32.72 -6.80 -19.80
N TYR A 390 34.03 -7.00 -19.62
CA TYR A 390 35.07 -6.51 -20.53
C TYR A 390 34.89 -7.05 -21.96
N ASP A 391 34.55 -8.35 -22.11
CA ASP A 391 34.35 -8.96 -23.42
C ASP A 391 33.17 -8.36 -24.18
N VAL A 392 32.08 -8.05 -23.48
CA VAL A 392 30.90 -7.40 -24.08
C VAL A 392 31.22 -5.97 -24.46
N GLN A 393 31.88 -5.22 -23.58
CA GLN A 393 32.27 -3.84 -23.87
C GLN A 393 33.25 -3.79 -25.07
N GLY A 394 34.22 -4.70 -25.13
CA GLY A 394 35.15 -4.82 -26.24
C GLY A 394 34.45 -5.12 -27.60
N LYS A 395 33.44 -5.99 -27.59
CA LYS A 395 32.63 -6.27 -28.78
C LYS A 395 31.82 -5.06 -29.24
N ILE A 396 31.36 -4.21 -28.31
CA ILE A 396 30.65 -2.98 -28.62
C ILE A 396 31.59 -1.94 -29.24
N GLU A 397 32.80 -1.82 -28.72
CA GLU A 397 33.84 -0.95 -29.32
C GLU A 397 34.22 -1.42 -30.72
N GLU A 398 34.36 -2.72 -30.95
CA GLU A 398 34.59 -3.29 -32.27
C GLU A 398 33.41 -3.06 -33.21
N LEU A 399 32.15 -3.20 -32.72
CA LEU A 399 30.95 -2.89 -33.48
C LEU A 399 30.94 -1.42 -33.95
N SER A 400 31.26 -0.49 -33.05
CA SER A 400 31.35 0.94 -33.39
C SER A 400 32.43 1.23 -34.45
N LYS A 401 33.59 0.59 -34.34
CA LYS A 401 34.66 0.72 -35.34
C LYS A 401 34.24 0.19 -36.71
N ARG A 402 33.69 -1.02 -36.74
CA ARG A 402 33.19 -1.65 -37.97
C ARG A 402 32.07 -0.83 -38.59
N GLY A 403 31.16 -0.33 -37.79
CA GLY A 403 30.05 0.51 -38.22
C GLY A 403 30.50 1.81 -38.92
N ARG A 404 31.65 2.36 -38.51
CA ARG A 404 32.30 3.53 -39.14
C ARG A 404 33.21 3.18 -40.28
N GLY A 405 33.38 1.90 -40.60
CA GLY A 405 34.35 1.43 -41.64
C GLY A 405 35.81 1.55 -41.23
N LYS A 406 36.13 1.73 -39.94
CA LYS A 406 37.48 2.01 -39.43
C LYS A 406 38.09 0.79 -38.74
N THR A 407 38.24 -0.33 -39.41
CA THR A 407 38.64 -1.62 -38.86
C THR A 407 40.11 -1.71 -38.43
N GLY A 408 40.96 -0.76 -38.78
CA GLY A 408 42.41 -0.77 -38.50
C GLY A 408 42.87 0.15 -37.36
N GLU A 409 41.99 0.98 -36.76
CA GLU A 409 42.38 1.93 -35.72
C GLU A 409 42.40 1.30 -34.32
N PRO A 410 43.39 1.61 -33.44
CA PRO A 410 43.37 1.17 -32.06
C PRO A 410 42.15 1.73 -31.31
N ALA A 411 41.69 1.04 -30.26
CA ALA A 411 40.59 1.51 -29.42
C ALA A 411 41.08 2.67 -28.57
N THR A 412 40.70 3.90 -28.90
CA THR A 412 41.16 5.10 -28.20
C THR A 412 40.20 5.59 -27.11
N ASP A 413 38.90 5.22 -27.16
CA ASP A 413 37.92 5.68 -26.21
C ASP A 413 36.92 4.57 -25.84
N ARG A 414 36.56 4.48 -24.56
CA ARG A 414 35.44 3.64 -24.12
C ARG A 414 34.14 4.18 -24.70
N VAL A 415 33.64 3.50 -25.70
CA VAL A 415 32.41 3.89 -26.42
C VAL A 415 31.23 3.82 -25.45
N ALA A 416 30.60 4.95 -25.19
CA ALA A 416 29.35 5.02 -24.48
C ALA A 416 28.18 4.76 -25.45
N SER A 417 27.18 4.06 -24.97
CA SER A 417 26.02 3.65 -25.77
C SER A 417 24.75 4.31 -25.24
N ASP A 418 23.83 4.65 -26.15
CA ASP A 418 22.46 5.02 -25.76
C ASP A 418 21.54 3.80 -25.94
N PHE A 419 20.79 3.50 -24.91
CA PHE A 419 19.87 2.37 -24.89
C PHE A 419 18.48 2.87 -24.46
N GLN A 420 17.47 2.65 -25.31
CA GLN A 420 16.11 3.10 -25.03
C GLN A 420 15.09 2.11 -25.57
N GLY A 421 13.89 2.12 -24.99
CA GLY A 421 12.84 1.23 -25.45
C GLY A 421 11.57 1.30 -24.64
N ARG A 422 10.64 0.46 -25.05
CA ARG A 422 9.39 0.19 -24.33
C ARG A 422 9.47 -1.21 -23.72
N PHE A 423 8.82 -1.39 -22.59
CA PHE A 423 8.78 -2.69 -21.93
C PHE A 423 7.40 -2.97 -21.32
N LYS A 424 7.07 -4.26 -21.24
CA LYS A 424 5.93 -4.77 -20.49
C LYS A 424 6.37 -5.97 -19.69
N LEU A 425 6.11 -5.94 -18.38
CA LEU A 425 6.30 -7.09 -17.52
C LEU A 425 4.93 -7.64 -17.14
N ALA A 426 4.72 -8.90 -17.36
CA ALA A 426 3.55 -9.64 -16.87
C ALA A 426 3.89 -11.12 -16.77
N ASP A 427 3.35 -11.81 -15.75
CA ASP A 427 3.48 -13.23 -15.55
C ASP A 427 4.95 -13.73 -15.61
N GLY A 428 5.87 -12.96 -15.02
CA GLY A 428 7.31 -13.23 -15.01
C GLY A 428 8.00 -13.13 -16.38
N ARG A 429 7.37 -12.50 -17.38
CA ARG A 429 7.91 -12.30 -18.74
C ARG A 429 8.05 -10.81 -19.04
N LEU A 430 9.28 -10.39 -19.31
CA LEU A 430 9.60 -9.03 -19.75
C LEU A 430 9.58 -8.98 -21.29
N ALA A 431 8.52 -8.45 -21.85
CA ALA A 431 8.43 -8.17 -23.28
C ALA A 431 9.03 -6.79 -23.57
N LEU A 432 9.87 -6.73 -24.56
CA LEU A 432 10.52 -5.53 -25.09
C LEU A 432 10.10 -5.38 -26.57
N PRO A 433 8.91 -4.76 -26.82
CA PRO A 433 8.38 -4.67 -28.18
C PRO A 433 9.22 -3.76 -29.09
N GLU A 434 9.97 -2.86 -28.50
CA GLU A 434 10.83 -1.92 -29.21
C GLU A 434 12.01 -1.55 -28.32
N VAL A 435 13.20 -1.87 -28.77
CA VAL A 435 14.46 -1.51 -28.11
C VAL A 435 15.43 -1.03 -29.15
N THR A 436 16.04 0.10 -28.91
CA THR A 436 17.12 0.66 -29.71
C THR A 436 18.39 0.79 -28.89
N PHE A 437 19.46 0.25 -29.38
CA PHE A 437 20.79 0.40 -28.83
C PHE A 437 21.66 1.09 -29.87
N ALA A 438 22.25 2.22 -29.57
CA ALA A 438 23.03 3.03 -30.51
C ALA A 438 24.44 3.28 -29.98
N VAL A 439 25.41 3.11 -30.89
CA VAL A 439 26.80 3.53 -30.71
C VAL A 439 27.22 4.32 -31.95
N PRO A 440 28.29 5.12 -31.90
CA PRO A 440 28.77 5.81 -33.09
C PRO A 440 29.02 4.84 -34.25
N GLY A 441 28.33 5.02 -35.38
CA GLY A 441 28.44 4.22 -36.59
C GLY A 441 27.57 2.95 -36.63
N ALA A 442 26.85 2.62 -35.55
CA ALA A 442 25.98 1.44 -35.53
C ALA A 442 24.74 1.63 -34.64
N ARG A 443 23.60 1.08 -35.09
CA ARG A 443 22.36 1.01 -34.35
C ARG A 443 21.80 -0.41 -34.39
N VAL A 444 21.37 -0.92 -33.26
CA VAL A 444 20.68 -2.20 -33.12
C VAL A 444 19.24 -1.93 -32.74
N GLU A 445 18.30 -2.46 -33.48
CA GLU A 445 16.88 -2.41 -33.22
C GLU A 445 16.40 -3.83 -32.94
N LEU A 446 15.80 -4.06 -31.75
CA LEU A 446 15.38 -5.37 -31.30
C LEU A 446 13.94 -5.34 -30.80
N ALA A 447 13.26 -6.47 -30.92
CA ALA A 447 12.03 -6.78 -30.25
C ALA A 447 12.09 -8.23 -29.77
N GLY A 448 11.55 -8.51 -28.58
CA GLY A 448 11.59 -9.85 -28.03
C GLY A 448 11.10 -9.96 -26.60
N VAL A 449 11.38 -11.11 -26.00
CA VAL A 449 10.95 -11.44 -24.65
C VAL A 449 12.12 -12.02 -23.85
N TYR A 450 12.22 -11.61 -22.60
CA TYR A 450 13.06 -12.21 -21.57
C TYR A 450 12.17 -12.89 -20.52
N ALA A 451 12.36 -14.18 -20.29
CA ALA A 451 11.65 -14.92 -19.25
C ALA A 451 12.46 -14.88 -17.95
N LEU A 452 11.95 -14.22 -16.90
CA LEU A 452 12.69 -13.95 -15.66
C LEU A 452 13.14 -15.23 -14.95
N LYS A 453 12.22 -16.21 -14.76
CA LYS A 453 12.55 -17.47 -14.04
C LYS A 453 13.43 -18.40 -14.83
N ALA A 454 13.17 -18.53 -16.13
CA ALA A 454 13.94 -19.40 -17.01
C ALA A 454 15.27 -18.75 -17.46
N GLU A 455 15.45 -17.46 -17.22
CA GLU A 455 16.58 -16.65 -17.66
C GLU A 455 16.87 -16.79 -19.17
N THR A 456 15.81 -16.93 -20.00
CA THR A 456 15.94 -17.16 -21.43
C THR A 456 15.60 -15.92 -22.25
N LEU A 457 16.32 -15.77 -23.36
CA LEU A 457 16.23 -14.67 -24.32
C LEU A 457 15.63 -15.18 -25.63
N ASP A 458 14.71 -14.43 -26.21
CA ASP A 458 14.22 -14.60 -27.59
C ASP A 458 13.97 -13.23 -28.21
N PHE A 459 14.99 -12.69 -28.88
CA PHE A 459 14.95 -11.38 -29.52
C PHE A 459 15.26 -11.53 -31.00
N LYS A 460 14.61 -10.69 -31.81
CA LYS A 460 14.83 -10.53 -33.25
C LYS A 460 14.88 -9.08 -33.59
N GLY A 461 15.68 -8.75 -34.61
CA GLY A 461 15.78 -7.37 -35.04
C GLY A 461 16.73 -7.17 -36.19
N GLN A 462 17.32 -6.00 -36.23
CA GLN A 462 18.28 -5.63 -37.26
C GLN A 462 19.44 -4.81 -36.68
N LEU A 463 20.61 -5.05 -37.23
CA LEU A 463 21.80 -4.25 -37.03
C LEU A 463 21.95 -3.31 -38.24
N LEU A 464 21.89 -2.03 -37.98
CA LEU A 464 22.11 -0.97 -38.97
C LEU A 464 23.54 -0.44 -38.83
N LEU A 465 24.30 -0.42 -39.91
CA LEU A 465 25.66 0.10 -39.94
C LEU A 465 25.70 1.29 -40.91
N ASP A 466 26.43 2.35 -40.56
CA ASP A 466 26.67 3.48 -41.45
C ASP A 466 27.58 3.10 -42.60
N ALA A 467 28.45 2.10 -42.41
CA ALA A 467 29.35 1.57 -43.43
C ALA A 467 28.69 0.43 -44.25
N LYS A 468 29.11 0.27 -45.50
CA LYS A 468 28.76 -0.91 -46.29
C LYS A 468 29.42 -2.17 -45.70
N ILE A 469 28.79 -3.32 -45.89
CA ILE A 469 29.26 -4.59 -45.26
C ILE A 469 30.70 -4.94 -45.73
N SER A 470 31.04 -4.64 -46.97
CA SER A 470 32.39 -4.81 -47.51
C SER A 470 33.47 -3.97 -46.82
N GLN A 471 33.08 -2.84 -46.21
CA GLN A 471 33.95 -1.96 -45.42
C GLN A 471 34.11 -2.38 -43.96
N THR A 472 33.29 -3.32 -43.52
CA THR A 472 33.31 -3.82 -42.12
C THR A 472 34.37 -4.89 -41.87
N THR A 473 35.05 -5.34 -42.89
CA THR A 473 36.15 -6.34 -42.85
C THR A 473 37.35 -5.85 -43.61
N THR A 474 38.53 -6.37 -43.28
CA THR A 474 39.79 -6.05 -43.95
C THR A 474 40.26 -7.20 -44.84
N GLY A 475 41.02 -6.89 -45.90
CA GLY A 475 41.68 -7.86 -46.78
C GLY A 475 40.75 -8.48 -47.83
N PHE A 476 41.13 -9.68 -48.32
CA PHE A 476 40.45 -10.37 -49.43
C PHE A 476 38.97 -10.66 -49.17
N LYS A 477 38.58 -10.85 -47.88
CA LYS A 477 37.18 -11.01 -47.49
C LYS A 477 36.31 -9.78 -47.76
N SER A 478 36.87 -8.57 -47.66
CA SER A 478 36.16 -7.33 -47.97
C SER A 478 35.76 -7.26 -49.46
N LEU A 479 36.59 -7.78 -50.32
CA LEU A 479 36.36 -7.75 -51.77
C LEU A 479 35.22 -8.71 -52.16
N LEU A 480 35.16 -9.89 -51.55
CA LEU A 480 34.06 -10.86 -51.75
C LEU A 480 32.72 -10.35 -51.22
N LEU A 481 32.73 -9.61 -50.11
CA LEU A 481 31.52 -9.06 -49.50
C LEU A 481 30.90 -7.90 -50.30
N LYS A 482 31.66 -7.22 -51.18
CA LYS A 482 31.11 -6.20 -52.10
C LYS A 482 30.00 -6.74 -53.02
N VAL A 483 30.04 -8.01 -53.35
CA VAL A 483 29.03 -8.66 -54.21
C VAL A 483 27.69 -8.83 -53.47
N VAL A 484 27.71 -8.96 -52.14
CA VAL A 484 26.51 -9.12 -51.30
C VAL A 484 26.05 -7.83 -50.66
N ASP A 485 26.78 -6.71 -50.79
CA ASP A 485 26.38 -5.39 -50.25
C ASP A 485 24.92 -5.00 -50.58
N PRO A 486 24.41 -5.23 -51.83
CA PRO A 486 23.04 -4.87 -52.17
C PRO A 486 21.97 -5.63 -51.34
N LEU A 487 22.24 -6.88 -50.91
CA LEU A 487 21.33 -7.69 -50.13
C LEU A 487 21.15 -7.16 -48.70
N PHE A 488 22.14 -6.42 -48.21
CA PHE A 488 22.15 -5.86 -46.86
C PHE A 488 22.14 -4.32 -46.87
N ALA A 489 21.96 -3.67 -48.02
CA ALA A 489 21.87 -2.24 -48.09
C ALA A 489 20.65 -1.71 -47.32
N GLN A 490 20.82 -0.57 -46.64
CA GLN A 490 19.69 0.18 -46.09
C GLN A 490 18.80 0.72 -47.23
N LYS A 491 17.53 0.97 -46.96
CA LYS A 491 16.56 1.41 -47.97
C LYS A 491 16.94 2.75 -48.62
N ASP A 492 17.67 3.58 -47.90
CA ASP A 492 18.19 4.89 -48.36
C ASP A 492 19.59 4.80 -48.99
N GLY A 493 20.19 3.62 -49.07
CA GLY A 493 21.52 3.38 -49.62
C GLY A 493 22.69 3.88 -48.76
N SER A 494 22.45 4.38 -47.56
CA SER A 494 23.47 5.01 -46.70
C SER A 494 24.37 4.03 -45.94
N GLY A 495 24.06 2.73 -45.92
CA GLY A 495 24.82 1.73 -45.15
C GLY A 495 24.28 0.31 -45.29
N SER A 496 24.45 -0.52 -44.26
CA SER A 496 24.04 -1.92 -44.26
C SER A 496 23.01 -2.23 -43.17
N ALA A 497 22.02 -3.07 -43.48
CA ALA A 497 21.00 -3.58 -42.55
C ALA A 497 21.05 -5.11 -42.47
N ILE A 498 21.48 -5.63 -41.33
CA ILE A 498 21.73 -7.06 -41.13
C ILE A 498 20.65 -7.60 -40.15
N PRO A 499 19.80 -8.54 -40.56
CA PRO A 499 18.82 -9.14 -39.68
C PRO A 499 19.52 -10.05 -38.65
N ILE A 500 19.23 -9.82 -37.37
CA ILE A 500 19.87 -10.53 -36.28
C ILE A 500 18.82 -11.20 -35.38
N LYS A 501 19.26 -12.29 -34.71
CA LYS A 501 18.51 -13.00 -33.70
C LYS A 501 19.42 -13.20 -32.48
N ILE A 502 18.84 -13.02 -31.27
CA ILE A 502 19.48 -13.36 -29.98
C ILE A 502 18.57 -14.34 -29.27
N SER A 503 19.09 -15.51 -28.93
CA SER A 503 18.35 -16.58 -28.26
C SER A 503 19.21 -17.29 -27.23
N GLY A 504 18.63 -18.23 -26.47
CA GLY A 504 19.36 -19.00 -25.48
C GLY A 504 19.23 -18.46 -24.06
N SER A 505 20.14 -18.87 -23.18
CA SER A 505 20.14 -18.44 -21.78
C SER A 505 20.93 -17.12 -21.60
N ARG A 506 20.62 -16.40 -20.52
CA ARG A 506 21.38 -15.19 -20.14
C ARG A 506 22.89 -15.42 -20.02
N ASN A 507 23.28 -16.58 -19.50
CA ASN A 507 24.69 -16.91 -19.25
C ASN A 507 25.41 -17.41 -20.52
N ALA A 508 24.65 -17.88 -21.52
CA ALA A 508 25.17 -18.34 -22.82
C ALA A 508 24.21 -17.90 -23.93
N PRO A 509 24.19 -16.58 -24.27
CA PRO A 509 23.37 -16.08 -25.35
C PRO A 509 23.94 -16.49 -26.71
N ASP A 510 23.07 -16.96 -27.59
CA ASP A 510 23.36 -17.30 -28.97
C ASP A 510 23.02 -16.11 -29.87
N PHE A 511 24.01 -15.58 -30.58
CA PHE A 511 23.88 -14.48 -31.53
C PHE A 511 24.00 -15.01 -32.96
N GLY A 512 22.94 -14.86 -33.73
CA GLY A 512 22.88 -15.38 -35.08
C GLY A 512 22.23 -14.41 -36.09
N LEU A 513 22.31 -14.77 -37.35
CA LEU A 513 21.55 -14.10 -38.43
C LEU A 513 20.13 -14.67 -38.46
N ASP A 514 19.13 -13.81 -38.62
CA ASP A 514 17.76 -14.26 -38.90
C ASP A 514 17.63 -14.59 -40.42
N VAL A 515 18.13 -15.78 -40.79
CA VAL A 515 18.18 -16.26 -42.16
C VAL A 515 16.81 -16.24 -42.85
N ARG A 516 15.71 -16.43 -42.08
CA ARG A 516 14.35 -16.39 -42.66
C ARG A 516 13.94 -15.01 -43.16
N ARG A 517 14.48 -13.94 -42.58
CA ARG A 517 14.26 -12.56 -43.03
C ARG A 517 15.14 -12.15 -44.23
N VAL A 518 16.30 -12.76 -44.34
CA VAL A 518 17.22 -12.51 -45.48
C VAL A 518 16.54 -12.93 -46.77
N PHE A 519 15.90 -14.11 -46.81
CA PHE A 519 15.25 -14.65 -48.00
C PHE A 519 13.87 -14.04 -48.33
N LYS A 520 13.20 -13.38 -47.36
CA LYS A 520 11.93 -12.67 -47.61
C LYS A 520 12.09 -11.25 -48.19
N ARG A 521 13.32 -10.74 -48.32
CA ARG A 521 13.62 -9.41 -48.89
C ARG A 521 13.92 -9.46 -50.40
N GLY A 522 13.93 -10.64 -50.98
CA GLY A 522 14.23 -10.87 -52.40
C GLY A 522 13.01 -11.13 -53.30
N ASP A 523 11.78 -10.99 -52.76
CA ASP A 523 10.52 -11.06 -53.53
C ASP A 523 9.88 -9.67 -53.66
#